data_c01a6f7bb56a8f478171ffe732cf0f64
#
_entry.id   c01a6f7bb56a8f478171ffe732cf0f64
#
_cell.length_a   1.000
_cell.length_b   1.000
_cell.length_c   1.000
_cell.angle_alpha   90.00
_cell.angle_beta   90.00
_cell.angle_gamma   90.00
#
_symmetry.space_group_name_H-M   'P 1'
#
loop_
_entity.id
_entity.type
_entity.pdbx_description
1 polymer ?
#
loop_
_entity_poly.entity_id
_entity_poly.type
_entity_poly.pdbx_seq_one_letter_code
_entity_poly.pdbx_strand_id
1 'polypeptide(L)'
;MYFNTYLLKSIILKNTLWGFLIFLPVALYFYFLSEYSINIPKWDDHALKAFILDFQNTKGFIPKLQTFFKQHNEHRIAFDRVFTLIVFWIHGSIEYRWLMWVGNFTLLGVLLIFYKIFQKQKHSIAFFVPIPLILFQLQIWENTFWGMAAMQNFGIIFFIFGLIYLISSQKRLYFYVAILFAFFVTYTSGNGVTAFPICLVLLILQRRFKDSIIFGGVAILLVFLYFYHYQMPANNPSMKGIGIGKVIFGFFSFLGSVFDLLPYSLGRIKFTIVLGAILFMISSLIAMYLVFNSKLLSKQRNLNQSELFILGSLMFLIGTALVVTYTRISYGEVGLLTSRYKIYSILLLITLYLALISKLDLTQIKWAVFPLILAAIGFNILVNYINFKEVINFRNQLISFAINWKLDPIQPLASKNIILHELPKLTTDSHLSEIQKPVESFPIWKEKLSKTKSSTGVLLQNFTLPTLFKKDNSIFIIVQSKTRTYLMPAQLMNYPLNASLRTGKYWQNGFVSVLNNNEFENGKYRLGIWMQEGLQGRGFYLNDSLIINIAYPKSAKTNW
;
A
#
# COMPACT_ATOMS: atom_id res chain seq x y z
N MET A 1 4.81 54.26 5.42
CA MET A 1 5.21 53.14 6.30
C MET A 1 4.07 52.15 6.51
N TYR A 2 2.82 52.55 6.73
CA TYR A 2 1.65 51.67 6.97
C TYR A 2 1.28 50.76 5.78
N PHE A 3 1.45 51.20 4.54
CA PHE A 3 1.10 50.42 3.34
C PHE A 3 2.02 49.18 3.15
N ASN A 4 3.29 49.29 3.52
CA ASN A 4 4.25 48.17 3.46
C ASN A 4 3.98 47.10 4.53
N THR A 5 3.47 47.48 5.71
CA THR A 5 3.14 46.52 6.78
C THR A 5 1.86 45.73 6.48
N TYR A 6 0.88 46.32 5.82
CA TYR A 6 -0.34 45.61 5.36
C TYR A 6 -0.04 44.59 4.26
N LEU A 7 0.79 44.98 3.28
CA LEU A 7 1.23 44.07 2.21
C LEU A 7 2.05 42.87 2.75
N LEU A 8 2.99 43.12 3.66
CA LEU A 8 3.77 42.11 4.33
C LEU A 8 2.88 41.15 5.14
N LYS A 9 1.93 41.68 5.93
CA LYS A 9 0.96 40.84 6.69
C LYS A 9 0.09 39.98 5.77
N SER A 10 -0.39 40.50 4.65
CA SER A 10 -1.21 39.76 3.69
C SER A 10 -0.41 38.63 2.99
N ILE A 11 0.86 38.87 2.64
CA ILE A 11 1.75 37.87 2.04
C ILE A 11 2.09 36.77 3.05
N ILE A 12 2.41 37.16 4.29
CA ILE A 12 2.69 36.18 5.37
C ILE A 12 1.46 35.31 5.63
N LEU A 13 0.28 35.89 5.81
CA LEU A 13 -0.96 35.18 6.06
C LEU A 13 -1.29 34.19 4.92
N LYS A 14 -1.11 34.64 3.68
CA LYS A 14 -1.34 33.82 2.49
C LYS A 14 -0.36 32.65 2.40
N ASN A 15 0.93 32.84 2.65
CA ASN A 15 1.92 31.79 2.63
C ASN A 15 1.73 30.80 3.78
N THR A 16 1.30 31.27 4.96
CA THR A 16 0.95 30.43 6.11
C THR A 16 -0.24 29.53 5.79
N LEU A 17 -1.29 30.06 5.13
CA LEU A 17 -2.44 29.27 4.70
C LEU A 17 -2.04 28.14 3.73
N TRP A 18 -1.23 28.43 2.72
CA TRP A 18 -0.75 27.40 1.78
C TRP A 18 0.14 26.38 2.47
N GLY A 19 1.02 26.82 3.38
CA GLY A 19 1.84 25.94 4.21
C GLY A 19 0.98 24.98 5.05
N PHE A 20 -0.07 25.50 5.68
CA PHE A 20 -1.03 24.69 6.44
C PHE A 20 -1.75 23.67 5.56
N LEU A 21 -2.26 24.05 4.39
CA LEU A 21 -2.95 23.14 3.46
C LEU A 21 -2.02 22.08 2.87
N ILE A 22 -0.72 22.35 2.75
CA ILE A 22 0.29 21.35 2.34
C ILE A 22 0.58 20.38 3.48
N PHE A 23 0.71 20.88 4.71
CA PHE A 23 1.09 20.09 5.88
C PHE A 23 -0.07 19.24 6.41
N LEU A 24 -1.30 19.75 6.37
CA LEU A 24 -2.49 19.10 6.96
C LEU A 24 -2.71 17.66 6.48
N PRO A 25 -2.74 17.34 5.16
CA PRO A 25 -2.93 15.95 4.71
C PRO A 25 -1.78 15.04 5.15
N VAL A 26 -0.55 15.55 5.20
CA VAL A 26 0.61 14.81 5.71
C VAL A 26 0.43 14.49 7.20
N ALA A 27 0.10 15.50 8.01
CA ALA A 27 -0.10 15.33 9.45
C ALA A 27 -1.25 14.35 9.75
N LEU A 28 -2.38 14.46 9.05
CA LEU A 28 -3.51 13.54 9.19
C LEU A 28 -3.14 12.11 8.80
N TYR A 29 -2.40 11.92 7.72
CA TYR A 29 -1.94 10.60 7.29
C TYR A 29 -1.05 9.93 8.35
N PHE A 30 -0.05 10.66 8.88
CA PHE A 30 0.83 10.14 9.92
C PHE A 30 0.12 10.00 11.28
N TYR A 31 -0.92 10.81 11.54
CA TYR A 31 -1.80 10.59 12.68
C TYR A 31 -2.55 9.25 12.56
N PHE A 32 -3.14 8.95 11.39
CA PHE A 32 -3.76 7.64 11.15
C PHE A 32 -2.76 6.49 11.28
N LEU A 33 -1.54 6.66 10.75
CA LEU A 33 -0.48 5.66 10.92
C LEU A 33 -0.17 5.42 12.40
N SER A 34 0.00 6.48 13.20
CA SER A 34 0.24 6.38 14.64
C SER A 34 -0.88 5.66 15.38
N GLU A 35 -2.13 6.03 15.07
CA GLU A 35 -3.29 5.53 15.79
C GLU A 35 -3.67 4.10 15.47
N TYR A 36 -3.52 3.68 14.21
CA TYR A 36 -4.07 2.41 13.74
C TYR A 36 -3.02 1.36 13.40
N SER A 37 -1.73 1.70 13.36
CA SER A 37 -0.66 0.71 13.21
C SER A 37 -0.60 -0.22 14.41
N ILE A 38 -0.31 -1.49 14.16
CA ILE A 38 -0.24 -2.52 15.19
C ILE A 38 0.99 -3.39 14.96
N ASN A 39 1.65 -3.81 16.05
CA ASN A 39 2.83 -4.66 15.98
C ASN A 39 2.45 -6.14 15.78
N ILE A 40 1.85 -6.44 14.64
CA ILE A 40 1.46 -7.80 14.26
C ILE A 40 1.94 -8.07 12.84
N PRO A 41 2.70 -9.16 12.60
CA PRO A 41 3.15 -9.54 11.27
C PRO A 41 1.99 -10.00 10.37
N LYS A 42 2.09 -9.67 9.08
CA LYS A 42 1.18 -10.18 8.05
C LYS A 42 1.98 -10.89 6.95
N TRP A 43 1.58 -12.08 6.56
CA TRP A 43 2.10 -12.83 5.39
C TRP A 43 3.63 -12.75 5.24
N ASP A 44 4.13 -11.96 4.29
CA ASP A 44 5.55 -11.83 3.97
C ASP A 44 6.39 -11.25 5.14
N ASP A 45 5.78 -10.57 6.12
CA ASP A 45 6.48 -10.15 7.34
C ASP A 45 7.09 -11.34 8.08
N HIS A 46 6.50 -12.54 7.96
CA HIS A 46 7.05 -13.76 8.55
C HIS A 46 8.42 -14.15 7.97
N ALA A 47 8.69 -13.78 6.71
CA ALA A 47 10.00 -14.00 6.09
C ALA A 47 11.11 -13.15 6.75
N LEU A 48 10.76 -11.99 7.31
CA LEU A 48 11.72 -11.17 8.06
C LEU A 48 12.14 -11.85 9.37
N LYS A 49 11.23 -12.61 10.01
CA LYS A 49 11.58 -13.44 11.18
C LYS A 49 12.53 -14.57 10.79
N ALA A 50 12.21 -15.29 9.73
CA ALA A 50 13.07 -16.35 9.20
C ALA A 50 14.45 -15.80 8.84
N PHE A 51 14.51 -14.61 8.21
CA PHE A 51 15.77 -13.94 7.92
C PHE A 51 16.61 -13.64 9.17
N ILE A 52 16.00 -13.11 10.24
CA ILE A 52 16.74 -12.84 11.50
C ILE A 52 17.34 -14.12 12.07
N LEU A 53 16.55 -15.21 12.12
CA LEU A 53 17.03 -16.52 12.59
C LEU A 53 18.18 -17.06 11.75
N ASP A 54 18.02 -17.06 10.43
CA ASP A 54 19.06 -17.49 9.49
C ASP A 54 20.33 -16.65 9.68
N PHE A 55 20.19 -15.33 9.79
CA PHE A 55 21.31 -14.41 9.91
C PHE A 55 22.08 -14.56 11.24
N GLN A 56 21.36 -14.81 12.36
CA GLN A 56 21.97 -15.05 13.67
C GLN A 56 22.71 -16.40 13.70
N ASN A 57 22.13 -17.43 13.11
CA ASN A 57 22.70 -18.79 13.10
C ASN A 57 23.86 -18.94 12.09
N THR A 58 23.95 -18.07 11.10
CA THR A 58 25.00 -18.10 10.07
C THR A 58 26.31 -17.56 10.64
N LYS A 59 27.40 -18.33 10.53
CA LYS A 59 28.76 -17.92 10.94
C LYS A 59 29.58 -17.48 9.72
N GLY A 60 30.42 -16.49 9.91
CA GLY A 60 31.31 -15.96 8.89
C GLY A 60 30.71 -14.84 8.03
N PHE A 61 31.57 -13.95 7.53
CA PHE A 61 31.14 -12.75 6.80
C PHE A 61 30.46 -13.08 5.47
N ILE A 62 31.09 -13.91 4.63
CA ILE A 62 30.57 -14.24 3.29
C ILE A 62 29.21 -14.97 3.37
N PRO A 63 29.03 -16.02 4.21
CA PRO A 63 27.71 -16.64 4.39
C PRO A 63 26.63 -15.67 4.90
N LYS A 64 26.98 -14.76 5.84
CA LYS A 64 26.05 -13.71 6.28
C LYS A 64 25.64 -12.77 5.14
N LEU A 65 26.58 -12.38 4.29
CA LEU A 65 26.30 -11.57 3.11
C LEU A 65 25.36 -12.29 2.12
N GLN A 66 25.58 -13.59 1.89
CA GLN A 66 24.69 -14.42 1.09
C GLN A 66 23.29 -14.51 1.67
N THR A 67 23.16 -14.71 3.00
CA THR A 67 21.87 -14.68 3.70
C THR A 67 21.18 -13.32 3.57
N PHE A 68 21.95 -12.24 3.66
CA PHE A 68 21.46 -10.87 3.55
C PHE A 68 20.89 -10.56 2.14
N PHE A 69 21.54 -11.00 1.07
CA PHE A 69 21.11 -10.81 -0.33
C PHE A 69 20.29 -11.99 -0.89
N LYS A 70 19.94 -12.98 -0.06
CA LYS A 70 19.12 -14.13 -0.46
C LYS A 70 17.80 -13.65 -1.08
N GLN A 71 17.35 -14.33 -2.13
CA GLN A 71 16.06 -14.08 -2.76
C GLN A 71 14.90 -14.31 -1.78
N HIS A 72 13.85 -13.51 -1.91
CA HIS A 72 12.54 -13.68 -1.29
C HIS A 72 11.47 -13.55 -2.37
N ASN A 73 10.70 -14.61 -2.60
CA ASN A 73 9.80 -14.70 -3.74
C ASN A 73 10.51 -14.27 -5.04
N GLU A 74 9.93 -13.35 -5.80
CA GLU A 74 10.54 -12.74 -6.98
C GLU A 74 11.50 -11.57 -6.70
N HIS A 75 11.80 -11.25 -5.44
CA HIS A 75 12.51 -10.04 -5.04
C HIS A 75 13.82 -10.32 -4.29
N ARG A 76 14.72 -9.35 -4.29
CA ARG A 76 15.84 -9.24 -3.34
C ARG A 76 15.59 -8.00 -2.49
N ILE A 77 15.31 -8.20 -1.19
CA ILE A 77 14.78 -7.22 -0.26
C ILE A 77 15.83 -6.75 0.76
N ALA A 78 17.02 -6.38 0.28
CA ALA A 78 18.10 -5.96 1.17
C ALA A 78 17.74 -4.68 1.96
N PHE A 79 16.98 -3.76 1.36
CA PHE A 79 16.49 -2.56 2.05
C PHE A 79 15.64 -2.92 3.27
N ASP A 80 14.67 -3.82 3.11
CA ASP A 80 13.84 -4.31 4.21
C ASP A 80 14.68 -4.98 5.30
N ARG A 81 15.65 -5.81 4.91
CA ARG A 81 16.52 -6.54 5.85
C ARG A 81 17.44 -5.64 6.66
N VAL A 82 17.96 -4.55 6.07
CA VAL A 82 18.75 -3.55 6.83
C VAL A 82 17.94 -3.00 7.98
N PHE A 83 16.74 -2.49 7.69
CA PHE A 83 15.91 -1.88 8.73
C PHE A 83 15.36 -2.91 9.71
N THR A 84 15.07 -4.12 9.26
CA THR A 84 14.69 -5.22 10.16
C THR A 84 15.80 -5.55 11.15
N LEU A 85 17.06 -5.61 10.70
CA LEU A 85 18.22 -5.79 11.59
C LEU A 85 18.38 -4.64 12.58
N ILE A 86 18.28 -3.39 12.10
CA ILE A 86 18.40 -2.20 12.95
C ILE A 86 17.33 -2.22 14.04
N VAL A 87 16.07 -2.43 13.65
CA VAL A 87 14.94 -2.51 14.59
C VAL A 87 15.13 -3.66 15.58
N PHE A 88 15.56 -4.83 15.11
CA PHE A 88 15.83 -5.99 15.95
C PHE A 88 16.96 -5.72 16.95
N TRP A 89 18.05 -5.08 16.56
CA TRP A 89 19.15 -4.75 17.47
C TRP A 89 18.77 -3.70 18.53
N ILE A 90 17.87 -2.78 18.19
CA ILE A 90 17.42 -1.74 19.13
C ILE A 90 16.41 -2.33 20.14
N HIS A 91 15.48 -3.18 19.70
CA HIS A 91 14.36 -3.64 20.52
C HIS A 91 14.48 -5.09 21.02
N GLY A 92 15.46 -5.86 20.54
CA GLY A 92 15.58 -7.31 20.82
C GLY A 92 14.51 -8.16 20.11
N SER A 93 13.61 -7.55 19.36
CA SER A 93 12.54 -8.17 18.59
C SER A 93 12.21 -7.35 17.35
N ILE A 94 11.42 -7.92 16.41
CA ILE A 94 10.93 -7.14 15.27
C ILE A 94 9.72 -6.32 15.70
N GLU A 95 9.85 -5.02 15.66
CA GLU A 95 8.75 -4.07 15.89
C GLU A 95 8.25 -3.59 14.51
N TYR A 96 7.18 -4.24 14.00
CA TYR A 96 6.64 -3.99 12.66
C TYR A 96 6.12 -2.57 12.48
N ARG A 97 5.68 -1.89 13.55
CA ARG A 97 5.30 -0.48 13.49
C ARG A 97 6.46 0.41 13.03
N TRP A 98 7.68 0.13 13.51
CA TRP A 98 8.87 0.88 13.04
C TRP A 98 9.14 0.66 11.55
N LEU A 99 8.94 -0.57 11.04
CA LEU A 99 9.05 -0.84 9.60
C LEU A 99 8.00 -0.08 8.81
N MET A 100 6.76 -0.03 9.31
CA MET A 100 5.69 0.81 8.71
C MET A 100 6.12 2.28 8.69
N TRP A 101 6.62 2.83 9.81
CA TRP A 101 7.07 4.21 9.87
C TRP A 101 8.19 4.52 8.88
N VAL A 102 9.24 3.69 8.80
CA VAL A 102 10.35 3.87 7.86
C VAL A 102 9.85 3.84 6.42
N GLY A 103 9.02 2.86 6.06
CA GLY A 103 8.44 2.78 4.72
C GLY A 103 7.61 4.02 4.38
N ASN A 104 6.74 4.47 5.28
CA ASN A 104 5.90 5.65 5.08
C ASN A 104 6.71 6.95 5.03
N PHE A 105 7.84 7.07 5.75
CA PHE A 105 8.74 8.22 5.63
C PHE A 105 9.35 8.36 4.24
N THR A 106 9.50 7.28 3.47
CA THR A 106 9.96 7.39 2.08
C THR A 106 8.99 8.18 1.19
N LEU A 107 7.68 8.22 1.51
CA LEU A 107 6.70 9.08 0.82
C LEU A 107 6.97 10.57 1.03
N LEU A 108 7.54 10.98 2.18
CA LEU A 108 8.01 12.36 2.37
C LEU A 108 9.17 12.66 1.42
N GLY A 109 10.04 11.69 1.19
CA GLY A 109 11.10 11.79 0.17
C GLY A 109 10.52 11.98 -1.24
N VAL A 110 9.47 11.22 -1.59
CA VAL A 110 8.74 11.38 -2.86
C VAL A 110 8.10 12.77 -2.97
N LEU A 111 7.43 13.24 -1.91
CA LEU A 111 6.87 14.60 -1.85
C LEU A 111 7.94 15.67 -2.06
N LEU A 112 9.11 15.50 -1.42
CA LEU A 112 10.24 16.42 -1.58
C LEU A 112 10.76 16.45 -3.02
N ILE A 113 10.83 15.28 -3.69
CA ILE A 113 11.23 15.20 -5.12
C ILE A 113 10.23 15.99 -5.98
N PHE A 114 8.93 15.76 -5.79
CA PHE A 114 7.89 16.53 -6.50
C PHE A 114 7.98 18.03 -6.21
N TYR A 115 8.24 18.41 -4.96
CA TYR A 115 8.44 19.82 -4.59
C TYR A 115 9.65 20.44 -5.31
N LYS A 116 10.78 19.73 -5.38
CA LYS A 116 11.98 20.20 -6.12
C LYS A 116 11.73 20.36 -7.61
N ILE A 117 10.93 19.47 -8.22
CA ILE A 117 10.52 19.60 -9.62
C ILE A 117 9.56 20.77 -9.81
N PHE A 118 8.57 20.90 -8.91
CA PHE A 118 7.61 22.03 -8.92
C PHE A 118 8.32 23.39 -8.79
N GLN A 119 9.28 23.53 -7.89
CA GLN A 119 10.04 24.78 -7.71
C GLN A 119 10.71 25.27 -9.01
N LYS A 120 11.11 24.34 -9.92
CA LYS A 120 11.72 24.70 -11.20
C LYS A 120 10.73 25.29 -12.20
N GLN A 121 9.46 25.11 -11.98
CA GLN A 121 8.39 25.66 -12.83
C GLN A 121 8.05 27.12 -12.47
N LYS A 122 8.57 27.63 -11.33
CA LYS A 122 8.43 29.02 -10.88
C LYS A 122 6.97 29.49 -10.67
N HIS A 123 6.06 28.56 -10.33
CA HIS A 123 4.66 28.87 -10.05
C HIS A 123 4.43 29.19 -8.57
N SER A 124 3.28 29.84 -8.28
CA SER A 124 2.84 30.07 -6.89
C SER A 124 2.72 28.74 -6.14
N ILE A 125 3.16 28.73 -4.87
CA ILE A 125 3.09 27.56 -3.99
C ILE A 125 1.67 27.00 -3.84
N ALA A 126 0.64 27.80 -4.07
CA ALA A 126 -0.76 27.37 -4.07
C ALA A 126 -1.02 26.23 -5.06
N PHE A 127 -0.34 26.20 -6.21
CA PHE A 127 -0.45 25.10 -7.18
C PHE A 127 0.26 23.82 -6.72
N PHE A 128 1.02 23.84 -5.64
CA PHE A 128 1.59 22.64 -5.03
C PHE A 128 0.61 21.93 -4.08
N VAL A 129 -0.37 22.65 -3.52
CA VAL A 129 -1.34 22.14 -2.53
C VAL A 129 -2.07 20.84 -2.99
N PRO A 130 -2.50 20.66 -4.25
CA PRO A 130 -3.13 19.43 -4.68
C PRO A 130 -2.24 18.17 -4.54
N ILE A 131 -0.92 18.31 -4.64
CA ILE A 131 0.01 17.17 -4.64
C ILE A 131 -0.01 16.40 -3.32
N PRO A 132 0.24 17.02 -2.13
CA PRO A 132 0.13 16.29 -0.87
C PRO A 132 -1.28 15.79 -0.56
N LEU A 133 -2.35 16.51 -0.98
CA LEU A 133 -3.72 16.05 -0.83
C LEU A 133 -4.01 14.76 -1.62
N ILE A 134 -3.41 14.60 -2.81
CA ILE A 134 -3.57 13.40 -3.64
C ILE A 134 -2.63 12.28 -3.15
N LEU A 135 -1.44 12.59 -2.65
CA LEU A 135 -0.44 11.61 -2.24
C LEU A 135 -0.74 10.99 -0.86
N PHE A 136 -1.09 11.83 0.14
CA PHE A 136 -1.30 11.40 1.52
C PHE A 136 -2.79 11.18 1.81
N GLN A 137 -3.24 9.93 1.58
CA GLN A 137 -4.63 9.54 1.78
C GLN A 137 -4.74 8.00 1.97
N LEU A 138 -5.87 7.52 2.48
CA LEU A 138 -6.03 6.13 2.94
C LEU A 138 -6.30 5.10 1.84
N GLN A 139 -6.34 5.45 0.56
CA GLN A 139 -6.55 4.47 -0.52
C GLN A 139 -5.43 3.42 -0.62
N ILE A 140 -4.25 3.77 -0.09
CA ILE A 140 -3.05 2.92 -0.03
C ILE A 140 -2.87 2.23 1.33
N TRP A 141 -3.97 2.07 2.10
CA TRP A 141 -3.95 1.58 3.47
C TRP A 141 -3.19 0.25 3.65
N GLU A 142 -3.27 -0.65 2.67
CA GLU A 142 -2.60 -1.94 2.78
C GLU A 142 -1.07 -1.77 2.84
N ASN A 143 -0.49 -0.89 2.04
CA ASN A 143 0.93 -0.55 2.15
C ASN A 143 1.23 0.23 3.43
N THR A 144 0.34 1.15 3.83
CA THR A 144 0.54 2.03 5.00
C THR A 144 0.68 1.23 6.29
N PHE A 145 -0.17 0.20 6.47
CA PHE A 145 -0.29 -0.56 7.72
C PHE A 145 0.28 -1.98 7.68
N TRP A 146 1.13 -2.28 6.71
CA TRP A 146 1.83 -3.56 6.59
C TRP A 146 3.34 -3.33 6.50
N GLY A 147 4.12 -3.86 7.46
CA GLY A 147 5.53 -3.55 7.65
C GLY A 147 6.38 -3.73 6.41
N MET A 148 6.43 -4.94 5.86
CA MET A 148 7.21 -5.23 4.65
C MET A 148 6.65 -4.52 3.42
N ALA A 149 5.32 -4.41 3.27
CA ALA A 149 4.72 -3.73 2.13
C ALA A 149 5.02 -2.22 2.12
N ALA A 150 5.04 -1.56 3.30
CA ALA A 150 5.45 -0.16 3.42
C ALA A 150 6.89 0.03 2.97
N MET A 151 7.81 -0.79 3.48
CA MET A 151 9.23 -0.74 3.16
C MET A 151 9.48 -0.97 1.68
N GLN A 152 8.95 -2.06 1.13
CA GLN A 152 9.20 -2.49 -0.24
C GLN A 152 8.52 -1.58 -1.26
N ASN A 153 7.20 -1.32 -1.10
CA ASN A 153 6.42 -0.62 -2.15
C ASN A 153 6.63 0.89 -2.12
N PHE A 154 6.75 1.51 -0.95
CA PHE A 154 7.05 2.94 -0.89
C PHE A 154 8.54 3.21 -1.07
N GLY A 155 9.41 2.35 -0.52
CA GLY A 155 10.85 2.45 -0.70
C GLY A 155 11.28 2.39 -2.16
N ILE A 156 10.77 1.42 -2.94
CA ILE A 156 11.11 1.32 -4.36
C ILE A 156 10.66 2.55 -5.16
N ILE A 157 9.48 3.10 -4.86
CA ILE A 157 8.98 4.33 -5.48
C ILE A 157 9.93 5.50 -5.18
N PHE A 158 10.32 5.67 -3.91
CA PHE A 158 11.26 6.72 -3.52
C PHE A 158 12.59 6.60 -4.27
N PHE A 159 13.16 5.40 -4.33
CA PHE A 159 14.44 5.20 -5.00
C PHE A 159 14.34 5.38 -6.52
N ILE A 160 13.26 4.94 -7.17
CA ILE A 160 13.10 5.11 -8.62
C ILE A 160 12.83 6.57 -8.99
N PHE A 161 11.92 7.26 -8.29
CA PHE A 161 11.67 8.67 -8.54
C PHE A 161 12.89 9.53 -8.21
N GLY A 162 13.64 9.17 -7.17
CA GLY A 162 14.93 9.76 -6.86
C GLY A 162 15.97 9.53 -7.96
N LEU A 163 16.09 8.32 -8.46
CA LEU A 163 17.00 7.97 -9.57
C LEU A 163 16.64 8.77 -10.83
N ILE A 164 15.37 8.81 -11.22
CA ILE A 164 14.89 9.60 -12.37
C ILE A 164 15.19 11.10 -12.16
N TYR A 165 14.94 11.64 -10.97
CA TYR A 165 15.25 13.03 -10.62
C TYR A 165 16.75 13.36 -10.77
N LEU A 166 17.62 12.47 -10.27
CA LEU A 166 19.07 12.62 -10.31
C LEU A 166 19.60 12.54 -11.74
N ILE A 167 19.14 11.55 -12.53
CA ILE A 167 19.53 11.38 -13.94
C ILE A 167 19.03 12.53 -14.80
N SER A 168 17.87 13.10 -14.50
CA SER A 168 17.32 14.25 -15.22
C SER A 168 18.13 15.54 -15.02
N SER A 169 19.05 15.56 -14.06
CA SER A 169 19.91 16.72 -13.77
C SER A 169 21.22 16.65 -14.55
N GLN A 170 21.73 17.83 -14.94
CA GLN A 170 23.06 17.97 -15.58
C GLN A 170 24.22 18.00 -14.56
N LYS A 171 23.94 18.05 -13.25
CA LYS A 171 24.96 18.14 -12.21
C LYS A 171 25.74 16.84 -12.08
N ARG A 172 27.06 16.90 -12.16
CA ARG A 172 27.95 15.72 -12.11
C ARG A 172 27.80 14.93 -10.79
N LEU A 173 27.69 15.63 -9.66
CA LEU A 173 27.45 15.00 -8.36
C LEU A 173 26.17 14.14 -8.36
N TYR A 174 25.10 14.63 -9.01
CA TYR A 174 23.82 13.89 -9.05
C TYR A 174 23.96 12.59 -9.87
N PHE A 175 24.82 12.55 -10.86
CA PHE A 175 25.10 11.32 -11.59
C PHE A 175 25.75 10.25 -10.69
N TYR A 176 26.72 10.62 -9.86
CA TYR A 176 27.33 9.66 -8.92
C TYR A 176 26.33 9.20 -7.85
N VAL A 177 25.50 10.10 -7.32
CA VAL A 177 24.43 9.73 -6.40
C VAL A 177 23.38 8.83 -7.08
N ALA A 178 23.14 9.01 -8.39
CA ALA A 178 22.25 8.13 -9.16
C ALA A 178 22.78 6.69 -9.23
N ILE A 179 24.09 6.48 -9.30
CA ILE A 179 24.70 5.13 -9.25
C ILE A 179 24.39 4.46 -7.90
N LEU A 180 24.48 5.20 -6.80
CA LEU A 180 24.10 4.69 -5.46
C LEU A 180 22.59 4.35 -5.42
N PHE A 181 21.74 5.21 -5.97
CA PHE A 181 20.30 4.93 -6.05
C PHE A 181 20.00 3.72 -6.92
N ALA A 182 20.75 3.47 -8.00
CA ALA A 182 20.62 2.27 -8.82
C ALA A 182 20.83 0.97 -8.00
N PHE A 183 21.76 0.98 -7.05
CA PHE A 183 21.95 -0.14 -6.12
C PHE A 183 20.69 -0.35 -5.25
N PHE A 184 20.17 0.69 -4.60
CA PHE A 184 18.96 0.59 -3.78
C PHE A 184 17.74 0.17 -4.60
N VAL A 185 17.57 0.71 -5.80
CA VAL A 185 16.51 0.30 -6.75
C VAL A 185 16.56 -1.20 -7.01
N THR A 186 17.76 -1.77 -7.23
CA THR A 186 17.93 -3.20 -7.52
C THR A 186 17.56 -4.08 -6.34
N TYR A 187 17.91 -3.66 -5.12
CA TYR A 187 17.82 -4.50 -3.91
C TYR A 187 16.68 -4.11 -2.96
N THR A 188 15.68 -3.36 -3.46
CA THR A 188 14.43 -3.10 -2.73
C THR A 188 13.28 -3.92 -3.28
N SER A 189 13.10 -4.00 -4.62
CA SER A 189 12.01 -4.75 -5.24
C SER A 189 12.35 -5.12 -6.69
N GLY A 190 11.81 -6.24 -7.19
CA GLY A 190 12.09 -6.75 -8.54
C GLY A 190 11.72 -5.81 -9.68
N ASN A 191 10.69 -4.97 -9.51
CA ASN A 191 10.32 -3.97 -10.51
C ASN A 191 11.35 -2.83 -10.64
N GLY A 192 12.32 -2.73 -9.72
CA GLY A 192 13.40 -1.76 -9.78
C GLY A 192 14.25 -1.86 -11.04
N VAL A 193 14.47 -3.06 -11.53
CA VAL A 193 15.26 -3.31 -12.76
C VAL A 193 14.69 -2.57 -13.98
N THR A 194 13.38 -2.30 -14.01
CA THR A 194 12.72 -1.55 -15.09
C THR A 194 13.17 -0.09 -15.18
N ALA A 195 13.75 0.46 -14.11
CA ALA A 195 14.26 1.84 -14.11
C ALA A 195 15.53 2.01 -14.98
N PHE A 196 16.31 0.96 -15.19
CA PHE A 196 17.57 1.07 -15.94
C PHE A 196 17.37 1.46 -17.40
N PRO A 197 16.54 0.77 -18.21
CA PRO A 197 16.30 1.20 -19.58
C PRO A 197 15.71 2.62 -19.66
N ILE A 198 14.87 3.01 -18.71
CA ILE A 198 14.31 4.37 -18.63
C ILE A 198 15.43 5.39 -18.44
N CYS A 199 16.33 5.17 -17.47
CA CYS A 199 17.47 6.07 -17.22
C CYS A 199 18.42 6.16 -18.41
N LEU A 200 18.66 5.05 -19.11
CA LEU A 200 19.46 5.05 -20.34
C LEU A 200 18.80 5.89 -21.43
N VAL A 201 17.50 5.74 -21.66
CA VAL A 201 16.75 6.59 -22.60
C VAL A 201 16.87 8.07 -22.23
N LEU A 202 16.70 8.43 -20.94
CA LEU A 202 16.84 9.82 -20.49
C LEU A 202 18.25 10.37 -20.73
N LEU A 203 19.33 9.60 -20.50
CA LEU A 203 20.70 10.00 -20.75
C LEU A 203 20.98 10.18 -22.26
N ILE A 204 20.45 9.30 -23.11
CA ILE A 204 20.55 9.38 -24.57
C ILE A 204 19.83 10.63 -25.08
N LEU A 205 18.60 10.91 -24.62
CA LEU A 205 17.85 12.11 -24.98
C LEU A 205 18.58 13.41 -24.60
N GLN A 206 19.38 13.37 -23.53
CA GLN A 206 20.27 14.46 -23.11
C GLN A 206 21.58 14.52 -23.88
N ARG A 207 21.87 13.56 -24.80
CA ARG A 207 23.16 13.38 -25.49
C ARG A 207 24.35 13.15 -24.53
N ARG A 208 24.08 12.58 -23.34
CA ARG A 208 25.09 12.23 -22.34
C ARG A 208 25.63 10.81 -22.58
N PHE A 209 26.21 10.57 -23.76
CA PHE A 209 26.60 9.23 -24.20
C PHE A 209 27.64 8.57 -23.28
N LYS A 210 28.64 9.34 -22.78
CA LYS A 210 29.63 8.82 -21.83
C LYS A 210 28.96 8.34 -20.54
N ASP A 211 28.04 9.13 -20.00
CA ASP A 211 27.27 8.76 -18.79
C ASP A 211 26.36 7.56 -19.09
N SER A 212 25.78 7.46 -20.29
CA SER A 212 24.98 6.30 -20.71
C SER A 212 25.80 5.01 -20.71
N ILE A 213 27.06 5.04 -21.20
CA ILE A 213 27.93 3.87 -21.20
C ILE A 213 28.27 3.46 -19.76
N ILE A 214 28.67 4.42 -18.90
CA ILE A 214 29.02 4.15 -17.50
C ILE A 214 27.81 3.59 -16.76
N PHE A 215 26.64 4.25 -16.88
CA PHE A 215 25.41 3.80 -16.21
C PHE A 215 24.94 2.45 -16.75
N GLY A 216 25.07 2.22 -18.06
CA GLY A 216 24.75 0.93 -18.70
C GLY A 216 25.63 -0.21 -18.17
N GLY A 217 26.93 0.02 -18.01
CA GLY A 217 27.82 -0.95 -17.37
C GLY A 217 27.44 -1.28 -15.93
N VAL A 218 27.12 -0.25 -15.14
CA VAL A 218 26.61 -0.44 -13.76
C VAL A 218 25.28 -1.21 -13.76
N ALA A 219 24.35 -0.86 -14.65
CA ALA A 219 23.06 -1.53 -14.77
C ALA A 219 23.22 -3.01 -15.11
N ILE A 220 24.08 -3.35 -16.11
CA ILE A 220 24.36 -4.74 -16.48
C ILE A 220 24.94 -5.51 -15.29
N LEU A 221 25.92 -4.93 -14.57
CA LEU A 221 26.49 -5.56 -13.38
C LEU A 221 25.43 -5.81 -12.31
N LEU A 222 24.60 -4.82 -11.99
CA LEU A 222 23.53 -4.94 -10.97
C LEU A 222 22.48 -5.96 -11.38
N VAL A 223 22.07 -6.00 -12.64
CA VAL A 223 21.13 -7.01 -13.17
C VAL A 223 21.76 -8.39 -13.11
N PHE A 224 23.02 -8.55 -13.50
CA PHE A 224 23.73 -9.82 -13.39
C PHE A 224 23.77 -10.31 -11.93
N LEU A 225 24.14 -9.45 -10.99
CA LEU A 225 24.17 -9.78 -9.56
C LEU A 225 22.77 -10.07 -9.00
N TYR A 226 21.73 -9.38 -9.49
CA TYR A 226 20.35 -9.65 -9.09
C TYR A 226 19.90 -11.04 -9.53
N PHE A 227 20.19 -11.45 -10.76
CA PHE A 227 19.80 -12.76 -11.29
C PHE A 227 20.79 -13.88 -10.96
N TYR A 228 21.90 -13.59 -10.31
CA TYR A 228 22.86 -14.60 -9.88
C TYR A 228 22.20 -15.57 -8.88
N HIS A 229 22.17 -16.87 -9.21
CA HIS A 229 21.42 -17.92 -8.49
C HIS A 229 19.91 -17.58 -8.27
N TYR A 230 19.29 -16.86 -9.20
CA TYR A 230 17.85 -16.59 -9.14
C TYR A 230 17.06 -17.85 -9.52
N GLN A 231 16.02 -18.12 -8.71
CA GLN A 231 15.07 -19.21 -8.96
C GLN A 231 13.67 -18.65 -9.18
N MET A 232 13.02 -19.08 -10.26
CA MET A 232 11.61 -18.69 -10.48
C MET A 232 10.74 -19.26 -9.36
N PRO A 233 9.90 -18.42 -8.71
CA PRO A 233 8.98 -18.90 -7.68
C PRO A 233 8.02 -19.95 -8.25
N ALA A 234 7.83 -21.05 -7.52
CA ALA A 234 6.99 -22.16 -7.95
C ALA A 234 5.50 -21.79 -8.12
N ASN A 235 5.07 -20.72 -7.43
CA ASN A 235 3.67 -20.27 -7.40
C ASN A 235 3.40 -19.07 -8.31
N ASN A 236 4.20 -18.85 -9.35
CA ASN A 236 3.92 -17.81 -10.31
C ASN A 236 2.58 -18.07 -11.02
N PRO A 237 1.67 -17.09 -11.02
CA PRO A 237 0.38 -17.23 -11.68
C PRO A 237 0.58 -17.45 -13.19
N SER A 238 -0.09 -18.48 -13.71
CA SER A 238 -0.02 -18.81 -15.13
C SER A 238 -0.89 -17.87 -15.95
N MET A 239 -0.35 -17.37 -17.05
CA MET A 239 -1.09 -16.62 -18.09
C MET A 239 -1.89 -17.55 -19.03
N LYS A 240 -1.77 -18.87 -18.88
CA LYS A 240 -2.43 -19.84 -19.75
C LYS A 240 -3.94 -19.69 -19.69
N GLY A 241 -4.57 -19.51 -20.85
CA GLY A 241 -6.02 -19.35 -20.97
C GLY A 241 -6.54 -17.93 -20.75
N ILE A 242 -5.67 -16.92 -20.53
CA ILE A 242 -6.09 -15.53 -20.39
C ILE A 242 -6.12 -14.85 -21.75
N GLY A 243 -7.31 -14.39 -22.18
CA GLY A 243 -7.47 -13.66 -23.43
C GLY A 243 -6.83 -12.26 -23.40
N ILE A 244 -6.31 -11.82 -24.53
CA ILE A 244 -5.65 -10.50 -24.68
C ILE A 244 -6.54 -9.34 -24.25
N GLY A 245 -7.84 -9.40 -24.51
CA GLY A 245 -8.80 -8.37 -24.08
C GLY A 245 -8.82 -8.18 -22.56
N LYS A 246 -8.73 -9.27 -21.80
CA LYS A 246 -8.66 -9.21 -20.33
C LYS A 246 -7.39 -8.52 -19.85
N VAL A 247 -6.27 -8.74 -20.53
CA VAL A 247 -4.99 -8.06 -20.23
C VAL A 247 -5.11 -6.56 -20.52
N ILE A 248 -5.69 -6.18 -21.66
CA ILE A 248 -5.88 -4.77 -22.04
C ILE A 248 -6.81 -4.05 -21.05
N PHE A 249 -7.94 -4.66 -20.70
CA PHE A 249 -8.86 -4.09 -19.72
C PHE A 249 -8.25 -4.02 -18.32
N GLY A 250 -7.50 -5.04 -17.91
CA GLY A 250 -6.75 -5.04 -16.66
C GLY A 250 -5.71 -3.90 -16.60
N PHE A 251 -4.98 -3.68 -17.68
CA PHE A 251 -4.00 -2.58 -17.78
C PHE A 251 -4.66 -1.21 -17.59
N PHE A 252 -5.77 -0.95 -18.26
CA PHE A 252 -6.49 0.31 -18.06
C PHE A 252 -7.12 0.40 -16.68
N SER A 253 -7.67 -0.71 -16.15
CA SER A 253 -8.20 -0.74 -14.78
C SER A 253 -7.12 -0.39 -13.75
N PHE A 254 -5.91 -0.91 -13.90
CA PHE A 254 -4.78 -0.58 -13.05
C PHE A 254 -4.43 0.91 -13.10
N LEU A 255 -4.31 1.49 -14.30
CA LEU A 255 -4.00 2.91 -14.46
C LEU A 255 -5.09 3.82 -13.90
N GLY A 256 -6.36 3.41 -13.99
CA GLY A 256 -7.51 4.15 -13.45
C GLY A 256 -7.82 3.88 -11.98
N SER A 257 -7.04 3.06 -11.29
CA SER A 257 -7.35 2.59 -9.93
C SER A 257 -7.41 3.71 -8.88
N VAL A 258 -6.83 4.88 -9.11
CA VAL A 258 -6.99 6.07 -8.28
C VAL A 258 -8.45 6.54 -8.19
N PHE A 259 -9.26 6.25 -9.21
CA PHE A 259 -10.69 6.57 -9.26
C PHE A 259 -11.59 5.40 -8.84
N ASP A 260 -11.03 4.39 -8.19
CA ASP A 260 -11.78 3.28 -7.62
C ASP A 260 -12.51 3.71 -6.34
N LEU A 261 -13.59 4.48 -6.54
CA LEU A 261 -14.37 5.14 -5.49
C LEU A 261 -15.80 4.60 -5.37
N LEU A 262 -16.22 3.73 -6.29
CA LEU A 262 -17.56 3.17 -6.32
C LEU A 262 -17.67 1.91 -5.46
N PRO A 263 -18.87 1.59 -4.94
CA PRO A 263 -19.13 0.31 -4.29
C PRO A 263 -18.82 -0.87 -5.22
N TYR A 264 -18.60 -2.04 -4.65
CA TYR A 264 -18.32 -3.26 -5.43
C TYR A 264 -19.50 -3.57 -6.37
N SER A 265 -19.31 -3.29 -7.66
CA SER A 265 -20.27 -3.54 -8.73
C SER A 265 -19.54 -3.66 -10.07
N LEU A 266 -20.22 -4.19 -11.11
CA LEU A 266 -19.66 -4.21 -12.47
C LEU A 266 -19.38 -2.79 -13.01
N GLY A 267 -20.13 -1.79 -12.57
CA GLY A 267 -19.88 -0.38 -12.90
C GLY A 267 -18.53 0.13 -12.40
N ARG A 268 -18.07 -0.34 -11.23
CA ARG A 268 -16.77 0.00 -10.63
C ARG A 268 -15.60 -0.30 -11.59
N ILE A 269 -15.54 -1.53 -12.12
CA ILE A 269 -14.48 -1.94 -13.03
C ILE A 269 -14.54 -1.17 -14.35
N LYS A 270 -15.73 -1.05 -14.94
CA LYS A 270 -15.92 -0.28 -16.19
C LYS A 270 -15.48 1.18 -16.04
N PHE A 271 -15.82 1.80 -14.91
CA PHE A 271 -15.44 3.18 -14.61
C PHE A 271 -13.92 3.34 -14.53
N THR A 272 -13.23 2.46 -13.81
CA THR A 272 -11.77 2.49 -13.72
C THR A 272 -11.08 2.22 -15.05
N ILE A 273 -11.62 1.34 -15.91
CA ILE A 273 -11.11 1.09 -17.26
C ILE A 273 -11.19 2.34 -18.11
N VAL A 274 -12.35 3.01 -18.15
CA VAL A 274 -12.54 4.21 -18.98
C VAL A 274 -11.60 5.34 -18.54
N LEU A 275 -11.53 5.62 -17.24
CA LEU A 275 -10.64 6.66 -16.71
C LEU A 275 -9.17 6.30 -16.89
N GLY A 276 -8.80 5.03 -16.75
CA GLY A 276 -7.43 4.57 -17.01
C GLY A 276 -7.04 4.70 -18.49
N ALA A 277 -7.96 4.44 -19.42
CA ALA A 277 -7.71 4.67 -20.85
C ALA A 277 -7.49 6.16 -21.15
N ILE A 278 -8.26 7.04 -20.51
CA ILE A 278 -8.07 8.50 -20.64
C ILE A 278 -6.70 8.91 -20.07
N LEU A 279 -6.32 8.45 -18.86
CA LEU A 279 -5.01 8.73 -18.29
C LEU A 279 -3.87 8.22 -19.18
N PHE A 280 -4.00 7.03 -19.75
CA PHE A 280 -3.01 6.46 -20.67
C PHE A 280 -2.87 7.30 -21.94
N MET A 281 -4.00 7.71 -22.54
CA MET A 281 -4.00 8.55 -23.74
C MET A 281 -3.29 9.88 -23.48
N ILE A 282 -3.63 10.58 -22.40
CA ILE A 282 -2.98 11.84 -22.02
C ILE A 282 -1.49 11.63 -21.76
N SER A 283 -1.12 10.57 -21.03
CA SER A 283 0.27 10.23 -20.74
C SER A 283 1.07 9.99 -22.01
N SER A 284 0.49 9.25 -22.97
CA SER A 284 1.14 8.93 -24.24
C SER A 284 1.32 10.18 -25.11
N LEU A 285 0.32 11.07 -25.17
CA LEU A 285 0.44 12.34 -25.90
C LEU A 285 1.53 13.23 -25.32
N ILE A 286 1.62 13.35 -23.99
CA ILE A 286 2.66 14.13 -23.31
C ILE A 286 4.04 13.50 -23.58
N ALA A 287 4.18 12.19 -23.43
CA ALA A 287 5.45 11.50 -23.67
C ALA A 287 5.91 11.66 -25.13
N MET A 288 5.02 11.46 -26.11
CA MET A 288 5.32 11.68 -27.52
C MET A 288 5.73 13.14 -27.79
N TYR A 289 4.97 14.12 -27.27
CA TYR A 289 5.31 15.52 -27.40
C TYR A 289 6.74 15.81 -26.87
N LEU A 290 7.10 15.30 -25.69
CA LEU A 290 8.41 15.51 -25.10
C LEU A 290 9.53 14.83 -25.91
N VAL A 291 9.32 13.60 -26.39
CA VAL A 291 10.31 12.87 -27.20
C VAL A 291 10.54 13.56 -28.53
N PHE A 292 9.47 13.92 -29.26
CA PHE A 292 9.59 14.58 -30.57
C PHE A 292 10.22 15.97 -30.50
N ASN A 293 9.97 16.72 -29.41
CA ASN A 293 10.60 18.02 -29.18
C ASN A 293 12.01 17.95 -28.56
N SER A 294 12.54 16.75 -28.32
CA SER A 294 13.90 16.61 -27.81
C SER A 294 14.95 16.98 -28.86
N LYS A 295 16.11 17.45 -28.38
CA LYS A 295 17.26 17.77 -29.26
C LYS A 295 17.76 16.58 -30.08
N LEU A 296 17.48 15.37 -29.64
CA LEU A 296 17.88 14.16 -30.34
C LEU A 296 17.15 14.03 -31.70
N LEU A 297 15.83 14.28 -31.73
CA LEU A 297 15.00 14.10 -32.92
C LEU A 297 14.83 15.39 -33.73
N SER A 298 14.53 16.50 -33.07
CA SER A 298 14.16 17.75 -33.76
C SER A 298 15.31 18.77 -33.86
N LYS A 299 16.41 18.57 -33.12
CA LYS A 299 17.50 19.54 -32.94
C LYS A 299 17.07 20.89 -32.33
N GLN A 300 15.80 21.06 -31.94
CA GLN A 300 15.24 22.34 -31.55
C GLN A 300 15.68 22.79 -30.15
N ARG A 301 15.57 21.90 -29.14
CA ARG A 301 15.94 22.27 -27.77
C ARG A 301 16.30 21.08 -26.87
N ASN A 302 17.06 21.36 -25.84
CA ASN A 302 17.24 20.38 -24.77
C ASN A 302 15.99 20.38 -23.87
N LEU A 303 15.50 19.18 -23.51
CA LEU A 303 14.51 19.03 -22.46
C LEU A 303 15.11 19.53 -21.14
N ASN A 304 14.32 20.30 -20.39
CA ASN A 304 14.70 20.72 -19.05
C ASN A 304 14.53 19.58 -18.04
N GLN A 305 15.06 19.77 -16.81
CA GLN A 305 15.01 18.71 -15.78
C GLN A 305 13.59 18.28 -15.42
N SER A 306 12.61 19.20 -15.39
CA SER A 306 11.23 18.87 -15.10
C SER A 306 10.60 18.03 -16.22
N GLU A 307 10.87 18.34 -17.47
CA GLU A 307 10.40 17.61 -18.64
C GLU A 307 10.98 16.18 -18.69
N LEU A 308 12.27 16.03 -18.44
CA LEU A 308 12.93 14.72 -18.34
C LEU A 308 12.40 13.89 -17.18
N PHE A 309 12.18 14.51 -16.03
CA PHE A 309 11.59 13.85 -14.86
C PHE A 309 10.17 13.37 -15.16
N ILE A 310 9.32 14.22 -15.75
CA ILE A 310 7.96 13.85 -16.14
C ILE A 310 7.99 12.68 -17.13
N LEU A 311 8.81 12.76 -18.17
CA LEU A 311 8.93 11.68 -19.16
C LEU A 311 9.37 10.36 -18.51
N GLY A 312 10.43 10.37 -17.71
CA GLY A 312 10.92 9.18 -17.01
C GLY A 312 9.89 8.59 -16.05
N SER A 313 9.15 9.45 -15.32
CA SER A 313 8.08 9.04 -14.41
C SER A 313 6.92 8.39 -15.18
N LEU A 314 6.48 8.96 -16.31
CA LEU A 314 5.43 8.37 -17.15
C LEU A 314 5.87 7.00 -17.71
N MET A 315 7.10 6.89 -18.21
CA MET A 315 7.65 5.62 -18.71
C MET A 315 7.66 4.56 -17.61
N PHE A 316 8.08 4.91 -16.40
CA PHE A 316 8.10 4.00 -15.26
C PHE A 316 6.70 3.55 -14.86
N LEU A 317 5.76 4.48 -14.71
CA LEU A 317 4.41 4.18 -14.24
C LEU A 317 3.62 3.33 -15.25
N ILE A 318 3.75 3.64 -16.55
CA ILE A 318 3.14 2.84 -17.62
C ILE A 318 3.82 1.47 -17.72
N GLY A 319 5.15 1.41 -17.67
CA GLY A 319 5.91 0.16 -17.66
C GLY A 319 5.54 -0.73 -16.48
N THR A 320 5.42 -0.16 -15.28
CA THR A 320 4.95 -0.89 -14.09
C THR A 320 3.53 -1.42 -14.26
N ALA A 321 2.62 -0.63 -14.83
CA ALA A 321 1.25 -1.06 -15.11
C ALA A 321 1.23 -2.28 -16.04
N LEU A 322 2.07 -2.30 -17.09
CA LEU A 322 2.20 -3.44 -18.00
C LEU A 322 2.72 -4.69 -17.27
N VAL A 323 3.80 -4.55 -16.50
CA VAL A 323 4.42 -5.67 -15.76
C VAL A 323 3.46 -6.23 -14.72
N VAL A 324 2.84 -5.38 -13.89
CA VAL A 324 1.92 -5.83 -12.84
C VAL A 324 0.67 -6.46 -13.45
N THR A 325 0.12 -5.88 -14.52
CA THR A 325 -1.03 -6.49 -15.20
C THR A 325 -0.65 -7.87 -15.73
N TYR A 326 0.46 -7.99 -16.46
CA TYR A 326 0.91 -9.27 -16.99
C TYR A 326 1.09 -10.33 -15.90
N THR A 327 1.66 -9.97 -14.77
CA THR A 327 1.96 -10.93 -13.68
C THR A 327 0.79 -11.20 -12.75
N ARG A 328 -0.28 -10.40 -12.73
CA ARG A 328 -1.35 -10.48 -11.71
C ARG A 328 -2.77 -10.59 -12.28
N ILE A 329 -2.97 -10.44 -13.59
CA ILE A 329 -4.31 -10.49 -14.20
C ILE A 329 -5.00 -11.85 -14.04
N SER A 330 -4.25 -12.93 -13.80
CA SER A 330 -4.80 -14.24 -13.49
C SER A 330 -5.67 -14.26 -12.22
N TYR A 331 -5.43 -13.33 -11.29
CA TYR A 331 -6.26 -13.11 -10.10
C TYR A 331 -7.53 -12.29 -10.39
N GLY A 332 -7.77 -11.93 -11.65
CA GLY A 332 -8.89 -11.09 -12.09
C GLY A 332 -8.61 -9.59 -12.04
N GLU A 333 -9.47 -8.80 -12.68
CA GLU A 333 -9.35 -7.33 -12.73
C GLU A 333 -9.45 -6.70 -11.33
N VAL A 334 -10.24 -7.29 -10.44
CA VAL A 334 -10.38 -6.85 -9.04
C VAL A 334 -9.05 -6.98 -8.29
N GLY A 335 -8.25 -7.99 -8.61
CA GLY A 335 -6.91 -8.17 -8.03
C GLY A 335 -5.96 -7.05 -8.38
N LEU A 336 -6.17 -6.34 -9.49
CA LEU A 336 -5.39 -5.17 -9.91
C LEU A 336 -5.85 -3.87 -9.22
N LEU A 337 -7.05 -3.86 -8.60
CA LEU A 337 -7.60 -2.73 -7.84
C LEU A 337 -7.27 -2.80 -6.34
N THR A 338 -6.42 -3.74 -5.91
CA THR A 338 -6.00 -3.82 -4.50
C THR A 338 -5.30 -2.55 -4.04
N SER A 339 -5.49 -2.20 -2.78
CA SER A 339 -4.96 -0.98 -2.16
C SER A 339 -3.47 -0.77 -2.43
N ARG A 340 -2.66 -1.83 -2.37
CA ARG A 340 -1.20 -1.74 -2.54
C ARG A 340 -0.74 -1.31 -3.94
N TYR A 341 -1.56 -1.46 -4.97
CA TYR A 341 -1.21 -1.03 -6.33
C TYR A 341 -1.66 0.39 -6.66
N LYS A 342 -2.62 0.94 -5.92
CA LYS A 342 -3.20 2.26 -6.21
C LYS A 342 -2.18 3.39 -6.15
N ILE A 343 -1.09 3.23 -5.40
CA ILE A 343 -0.01 4.23 -5.34
C ILE A 343 0.54 4.59 -6.72
N TYR A 344 0.65 3.63 -7.65
CA TYR A 344 1.15 3.90 -9.00
C TYR A 344 0.19 4.78 -9.81
N SER A 345 -1.12 4.54 -9.70
CA SER A 345 -2.14 5.38 -10.35
C SER A 345 -2.23 6.77 -9.72
N ILE A 346 -2.05 6.88 -8.39
CA ILE A 346 -1.94 8.16 -7.66
C ILE A 346 -0.75 8.98 -8.19
N LEU A 347 0.42 8.35 -8.31
CA LEU A 347 1.63 9.01 -8.82
C LEU A 347 1.49 9.39 -10.30
N LEU A 348 0.76 8.59 -11.09
CA LEU A 348 0.42 8.93 -12.47
C LEU A 348 -0.41 10.22 -12.53
N LEU A 349 -1.44 10.33 -11.71
CA LEU A 349 -2.28 11.53 -11.62
C LEU A 349 -1.47 12.77 -11.20
N ILE A 350 -0.58 12.63 -10.21
CA ILE A 350 0.32 13.71 -9.77
C ILE A 350 1.30 14.10 -10.89
N THR A 351 1.87 13.13 -11.59
CA THR A 351 2.82 13.39 -12.68
C THR A 351 2.14 14.12 -13.85
N LEU A 352 0.90 13.71 -14.19
CA LEU A 352 0.09 14.39 -15.21
C LEU A 352 -0.30 15.80 -14.78
N TYR A 353 -0.66 16.00 -13.50
CA TYR A 353 -0.91 17.33 -12.95
C TYR A 353 0.32 18.24 -13.08
N LEU A 354 1.53 17.76 -12.70
CA LEU A 354 2.76 18.51 -12.87
C LEU A 354 3.07 18.81 -14.33
N ALA A 355 2.79 17.87 -15.25
CA ALA A 355 2.96 18.09 -16.68
C ALA A 355 2.01 19.17 -17.20
N LEU A 356 0.75 19.14 -16.76
CA LEU A 356 -0.26 20.14 -17.14
C LEU A 356 0.16 21.54 -16.69
N ILE A 357 0.44 21.73 -15.40
CA ILE A 357 0.79 23.06 -14.87
C ILE A 357 2.10 23.59 -15.47
N SER A 358 3.03 22.72 -15.89
CA SER A 358 4.28 23.15 -16.52
C SER A 358 4.11 23.82 -17.89
N LYS A 359 2.94 23.64 -18.52
CA LYS A 359 2.64 24.18 -19.86
C LYS A 359 1.66 25.35 -19.84
N LEU A 360 1.01 25.60 -18.70
CA LEU A 360 0.04 26.69 -18.57
C LEU A 360 0.74 27.99 -18.14
N ASP A 361 0.33 29.09 -18.73
CA ASP A 361 0.65 30.42 -18.18
C ASP A 361 -0.27 30.70 -16.99
N LEU A 362 0.19 30.24 -15.82
CA LEU A 362 -0.58 30.34 -14.57
C LEU A 362 -0.72 31.80 -14.08
N THR A 363 0.03 32.75 -14.68
CA THR A 363 -0.16 34.19 -14.38
C THR A 363 -1.49 34.67 -14.92
N GLN A 364 -1.93 34.13 -16.04
CA GLN A 364 -3.22 34.43 -16.69
C GLN A 364 -4.40 33.65 -16.06
N ILE A 365 -4.11 32.47 -15.45
CA ILE A 365 -5.16 31.57 -14.91
C ILE A 365 -5.07 31.49 -13.38
N LYS A 366 -4.73 32.56 -12.70
CA LYS A 366 -4.62 32.59 -11.22
C LYS A 366 -5.89 32.14 -10.50
N TRP A 367 -7.04 32.40 -11.06
CA TRP A 367 -8.33 31.99 -10.53
C TRP A 367 -8.59 30.48 -10.60
N ALA A 368 -7.92 29.76 -11.53
CA ALA A 368 -8.08 28.30 -11.67
C ALA A 368 -7.48 27.50 -10.50
N VAL A 369 -6.58 28.10 -9.71
CA VAL A 369 -5.95 27.43 -8.56
C VAL A 369 -6.95 27.06 -7.48
N PHE A 370 -7.95 27.91 -7.26
CA PHE A 370 -8.94 27.68 -6.19
C PHE A 370 -9.85 26.48 -6.47
N PRO A 371 -10.50 26.34 -7.63
CA PRO A 371 -11.25 25.12 -7.95
C PRO A 371 -10.39 23.86 -7.94
N LEU A 372 -9.13 23.92 -8.37
CA LEU A 372 -8.22 22.76 -8.30
C LEU A 372 -7.94 22.32 -6.86
N ILE A 373 -7.70 23.28 -5.96
CA ILE A 373 -7.52 22.98 -4.52
C ILE A 373 -8.81 22.41 -3.92
N LEU A 374 -9.98 22.99 -4.22
CA LEU A 374 -11.25 22.48 -3.74
C LEU A 374 -11.53 21.05 -4.24
N ALA A 375 -11.25 20.78 -5.51
CA ALA A 375 -11.37 19.44 -6.07
C ALA A 375 -10.43 18.44 -5.38
N ALA A 376 -9.18 18.84 -5.11
CA ALA A 376 -8.21 17.98 -4.40
C ALA A 376 -8.60 17.74 -2.94
N ILE A 377 -9.12 18.76 -2.23
CA ILE A 377 -9.67 18.62 -0.87
C ILE A 377 -10.88 17.66 -0.88
N GLY A 378 -11.84 17.89 -1.77
CA GLY A 378 -13.02 17.03 -1.91
C GLY A 378 -12.64 15.58 -2.23
N PHE A 379 -11.67 15.38 -3.12
CA PHE A 379 -11.13 14.07 -3.44
C PHE A 379 -10.48 13.41 -2.20
N ASN A 380 -9.60 14.13 -1.48
CA ASN A 380 -8.94 13.62 -0.28
C ASN A 380 -9.95 13.20 0.79
N ILE A 381 -10.96 14.05 1.08
CA ILE A 381 -12.03 13.76 2.05
C ILE A 381 -12.80 12.50 1.62
N LEU A 382 -13.23 12.44 0.36
CA LEU A 382 -14.00 11.30 -0.17
C LEU A 382 -13.22 10.00 -0.08
N VAL A 383 -11.96 10.01 -0.51
CA VAL A 383 -11.09 8.83 -0.49
C VAL A 383 -10.82 8.36 0.93
N ASN A 384 -10.52 9.26 1.85
CA ASN A 384 -10.32 8.92 3.26
C ASN A 384 -11.61 8.39 3.88
N TYR A 385 -12.76 9.00 3.58
CA TYR A 385 -14.06 8.52 4.03
C TYR A 385 -14.34 7.08 3.59
N ILE A 386 -14.11 6.76 2.30
CA ILE A 386 -14.38 5.42 1.74
C ILE A 386 -13.44 4.37 2.33
N ASN A 387 -12.17 4.72 2.54
CA ASN A 387 -11.14 3.74 2.91
C ASN A 387 -10.90 3.63 4.43
N PHE A 388 -11.46 4.52 5.25
CA PHE A 388 -11.26 4.45 6.70
C PHE A 388 -11.77 3.13 7.31
N LYS A 389 -12.91 2.63 6.86
CA LYS A 389 -13.42 1.32 7.30
C LYS A 389 -12.44 0.17 7.01
N GLU A 390 -11.73 0.24 5.89
CA GLU A 390 -10.76 -0.80 5.51
C GLU A 390 -9.57 -0.82 6.47
N VAL A 391 -9.12 0.34 6.93
CA VAL A 391 -8.08 0.47 7.97
C VAL A 391 -8.50 -0.23 9.25
N ILE A 392 -9.74 -0.01 9.69
CA ILE A 392 -10.27 -0.62 10.91
C ILE A 392 -10.44 -2.13 10.75
N ASN A 393 -11.04 -2.56 9.64
CA ASN A 393 -11.24 -3.97 9.35
C ASN A 393 -9.91 -4.71 9.21
N PHE A 394 -8.91 -4.08 8.60
CA PHE A 394 -7.56 -4.63 8.49
C PHE A 394 -6.89 -4.79 9.86
N ARG A 395 -6.98 -3.77 10.73
CA ARG A 395 -6.50 -3.85 12.11
C ARG A 395 -7.16 -5.01 12.87
N ASN A 396 -8.48 -5.16 12.77
CA ASN A 396 -9.22 -6.25 13.40
C ASN A 396 -8.81 -7.62 12.85
N GLN A 397 -8.54 -7.72 11.56
CA GLN A 397 -8.00 -8.94 10.93
C GLN A 397 -6.62 -9.31 11.53
N LEU A 398 -5.72 -8.35 11.69
CA LEU A 398 -4.41 -8.61 12.29
C LEU A 398 -4.53 -9.04 13.76
N ILE A 399 -5.43 -8.43 14.52
CA ILE A 399 -5.71 -8.85 15.91
C ILE A 399 -6.22 -10.30 15.92
N SER A 400 -7.16 -10.64 15.05
CA SER A 400 -7.65 -12.01 14.88
C SER A 400 -6.52 -13.00 14.59
N PHE A 401 -5.60 -12.67 13.68
CA PHE A 401 -4.44 -13.51 13.37
C PHE A 401 -3.55 -13.73 14.59
N ALA A 402 -3.25 -12.68 15.34
CA ALA A 402 -2.41 -12.79 16.53
C ALA A 402 -3.05 -13.66 17.63
N ILE A 403 -4.37 -13.54 17.82
CA ILE A 403 -5.11 -14.36 18.77
C ILE A 403 -5.11 -15.82 18.32
N ASN A 404 -5.47 -16.10 17.07
CA ASN A 404 -5.46 -17.45 16.52
C ASN A 404 -4.08 -18.09 16.62
N TRP A 405 -3.04 -17.33 16.42
CA TRP A 405 -1.68 -17.82 16.60
C TRP A 405 -1.34 -18.20 18.04
N LYS A 406 -1.84 -17.46 19.04
CA LYS A 406 -1.70 -17.85 20.45
C LYS A 406 -2.57 -19.03 20.84
N LEU A 407 -3.75 -19.16 20.23
CA LEU A 407 -4.65 -20.29 20.48
C LEU A 407 -4.11 -21.61 19.88
N ASP A 408 -3.33 -21.52 18.81
CA ASP A 408 -2.71 -22.68 18.16
C ASP A 408 -1.27 -22.35 17.74
N PRO A 409 -0.30 -22.55 18.65
CA PRO A 409 1.10 -22.21 18.42
C PRO A 409 1.86 -23.19 17.50
N ILE A 410 1.20 -24.20 16.93
CA ILE A 410 1.83 -25.19 16.02
C ILE A 410 2.10 -24.56 14.64
N GLN A 411 2.81 -23.45 14.63
CA GLN A 411 3.26 -22.83 13.37
C GLN A 411 4.77 -22.94 13.23
N PRO A 412 5.29 -23.42 12.10
CA PRO A 412 6.71 -23.71 11.90
C PRO A 412 7.64 -22.49 12.01
N LEU A 413 7.09 -21.29 12.01
CA LEU A 413 7.84 -20.03 12.15
C LEU A 413 7.66 -19.37 13.53
N ALA A 414 7.04 -20.05 14.47
CA ALA A 414 6.86 -19.62 15.84
C ALA A 414 8.17 -19.80 16.65
N SER A 415 9.21 -19.10 16.29
CA SER A 415 10.34 -18.94 17.21
C SER A 415 9.91 -18.00 18.33
N LYS A 416 9.88 -18.55 19.54
CA LYS A 416 9.45 -17.83 20.76
C LYS A 416 10.16 -16.49 20.98
N ASN A 417 11.37 -16.32 20.44
CA ASN A 417 12.23 -15.15 20.70
C ASN A 417 12.01 -13.98 19.72
N ILE A 418 11.24 -14.17 18.64
CA ILE A 418 11.02 -13.14 17.60
C ILE A 418 9.54 -12.82 17.44
N ILE A 419 8.69 -13.52 18.18
CA ILE A 419 7.26 -13.27 18.25
C ILE A 419 7.01 -12.00 19.07
N LEU A 420 5.94 -11.32 18.73
CA LEU A 420 5.32 -10.24 19.46
C LEU A 420 5.64 -10.29 20.96
N HIS A 421 6.34 -9.29 21.47
CA HIS A 421 6.52 -9.16 22.92
C HIS A 421 5.20 -8.85 23.61
N GLU A 422 4.32 -8.11 22.93
CA GLU A 422 3.02 -7.72 23.47
C GLU A 422 1.95 -7.88 22.42
N LEU A 423 0.91 -8.63 22.73
CA LEU A 423 -0.36 -8.47 22.06
C LEU A 423 -0.94 -7.10 22.43
N PRO A 424 -1.72 -6.48 21.54
CA PRO A 424 -2.46 -5.28 21.89
C PRO A 424 -3.19 -5.44 23.23
N LYS A 425 -3.34 -4.36 23.99
CA LYS A 425 -4.04 -4.34 25.29
C LYS A 425 -5.43 -5.02 25.28
N LEU A 426 -6.02 -5.16 24.09
CA LEU A 426 -7.28 -5.89 23.85
C LEU A 426 -7.22 -7.40 24.13
N THR A 427 -6.04 -7.98 24.15
CA THR A 427 -5.85 -9.42 24.26
C THR A 427 -4.90 -9.76 25.39
N THR A 428 -5.39 -9.48 26.61
CA THR A 428 -4.74 -9.97 27.82
C THR A 428 -4.89 -11.49 27.92
N ASP A 429 -4.07 -12.16 28.70
CA ASP A 429 -4.17 -13.61 28.93
C ASP A 429 -5.56 -14.01 29.48
N SER A 430 -6.23 -13.11 30.23
CA SER A 430 -7.61 -13.31 30.65
C SER A 430 -8.61 -13.42 29.51
N HIS A 431 -8.47 -12.59 28.46
CA HIS A 431 -9.35 -12.69 27.28
C HIS A 431 -9.09 -13.97 26.48
N LEU A 432 -7.85 -14.43 26.38
CA LEU A 432 -7.54 -15.69 25.71
C LEU A 432 -8.17 -16.86 26.46
N SER A 433 -8.08 -16.90 27.79
CA SER A 433 -8.73 -17.94 28.60
C SER A 433 -10.25 -17.91 28.48
N GLU A 434 -10.86 -16.73 28.41
CA GLU A 434 -12.31 -16.59 28.15
C GLU A 434 -12.71 -17.11 26.77
N ILE A 435 -11.97 -16.73 25.72
CA ILE A 435 -12.26 -17.16 24.33
C ILE A 435 -12.09 -18.68 24.18
N GLN A 436 -11.23 -19.32 24.97
CA GLN A 436 -11.00 -20.76 24.95
C GLN A 436 -12.10 -21.57 25.70
N LYS A 437 -12.94 -20.90 26.51
CA LYS A 437 -14.05 -21.58 27.18
C LYS A 437 -14.99 -22.25 26.15
N PRO A 438 -15.61 -23.39 26.49
CA PRO A 438 -16.63 -23.97 25.64
C PRO A 438 -17.69 -22.95 25.26
N VAL A 439 -18.06 -22.86 23.99
CA VAL A 439 -19.03 -21.86 23.51
C VAL A 439 -20.38 -22.01 24.24
N GLU A 440 -20.74 -23.24 24.62
CA GLU A 440 -21.94 -23.52 25.42
C GLU A 440 -21.92 -22.85 26.80
N SER A 441 -20.77 -22.46 27.33
CA SER A 441 -20.69 -21.74 28.62
C SER A 441 -21.09 -20.26 28.51
N PHE A 442 -21.20 -19.74 27.29
CA PHE A 442 -21.61 -18.35 27.07
C PHE A 442 -23.14 -18.23 27.04
N PRO A 443 -23.70 -17.04 27.38
CA PRO A 443 -25.12 -16.77 27.18
C PRO A 443 -25.51 -16.84 25.72
N ILE A 444 -26.79 -17.18 25.45
CA ILE A 444 -27.30 -17.26 24.07
C ILE A 444 -27.38 -15.84 23.48
N TRP A 445 -26.93 -15.71 22.24
CA TRP A 445 -27.11 -14.52 21.42
C TRP A 445 -28.59 -14.34 21.06
N LYS A 446 -29.20 -13.24 21.46
CA LYS A 446 -30.64 -12.99 21.28
C LYS A 446 -30.98 -12.16 20.04
N GLU A 447 -29.99 -11.45 19.49
CA GLU A 447 -30.18 -10.61 18.32
C GLU A 447 -30.34 -11.45 17.04
N LYS A 448 -31.09 -10.92 16.06
CA LYS A 448 -31.29 -11.58 14.77
C LYS A 448 -29.98 -11.67 14.00
N LEU A 449 -29.58 -12.88 13.62
CA LEU A 449 -28.42 -13.15 12.77
C LEU A 449 -28.88 -13.78 11.45
N SER A 450 -28.53 -13.18 10.34
CA SER A 450 -28.73 -13.74 9.02
C SER A 450 -27.56 -14.63 8.65
N LYS A 451 -27.85 -15.79 8.07
CA LYS A 451 -26.84 -16.78 7.66
C LYS A 451 -27.12 -17.21 6.23
N THR A 452 -26.18 -16.94 5.34
CA THR A 452 -26.23 -17.36 3.95
C THR A 452 -25.09 -18.33 3.66
N LYS A 453 -25.41 -19.54 3.23
CA LYS A 453 -24.43 -20.57 2.84
C LYS A 453 -24.09 -20.41 1.36
N SER A 454 -22.82 -20.60 1.02
CA SER A 454 -22.31 -20.73 -0.36
C SER A 454 -21.46 -22.00 -0.47
N SER A 455 -21.06 -22.36 -1.69
CA SER A 455 -20.11 -23.46 -1.92
C SER A 455 -18.74 -23.24 -1.26
N THR A 456 -18.34 -22.00 -1.05
CA THR A 456 -17.02 -21.62 -0.54
C THR A 456 -17.02 -21.24 0.93
N GLY A 457 -18.20 -21.06 1.56
CA GLY A 457 -18.25 -20.63 2.96
C GLY A 457 -19.62 -20.20 3.45
N VAL A 458 -19.62 -19.51 4.57
CA VAL A 458 -20.82 -18.99 5.24
C VAL A 458 -20.67 -17.49 5.47
N LEU A 459 -21.67 -16.73 5.04
CA LEU A 459 -21.82 -15.33 5.34
C LEU A 459 -22.74 -15.16 6.57
N LEU A 460 -22.21 -14.53 7.60
CA LEU A 460 -22.96 -14.14 8.81
C LEU A 460 -23.17 -12.62 8.80
N GLN A 461 -24.40 -12.18 9.04
CA GLN A 461 -24.73 -10.75 9.03
C GLN A 461 -25.67 -10.42 10.20
N ASN A 462 -25.39 -9.32 10.86
CA ASN A 462 -26.31 -8.66 11.80
C ASN A 462 -26.47 -7.20 11.36
N PHE A 463 -27.66 -6.63 11.49
CA PHE A 463 -27.97 -5.26 11.07
C PHE A 463 -28.60 -4.42 12.21
N THR A 464 -28.73 -5.00 13.40
CA THR A 464 -29.45 -4.37 14.51
C THR A 464 -28.53 -3.93 15.64
N LEU A 465 -27.40 -4.63 15.82
CA LEU A 465 -26.48 -4.35 16.92
C LEU A 465 -25.95 -2.92 16.83
N PRO A 466 -26.16 -2.06 17.85
CA PRO A 466 -25.60 -0.72 17.85
C PRO A 466 -24.07 -0.77 17.74
N THR A 467 -23.52 -0.12 16.75
CA THR A 467 -22.07 -0.04 16.60
C THR A 467 -21.55 1.15 17.40
N LEU A 468 -21.08 0.89 18.61
CA LEU A 468 -20.32 1.86 19.40
C LEU A 468 -18.86 1.82 18.92
N PHE A 469 -18.55 2.64 17.92
CA PHE A 469 -17.17 2.70 17.44
C PHE A 469 -16.28 3.42 18.45
N LYS A 470 -15.35 2.66 19.01
CA LYS A 470 -14.10 3.15 19.58
C LYS A 470 -12.97 2.35 18.91
N LYS A 471 -11.78 2.92 18.80
CA LYS A 471 -10.59 2.29 18.20
C LYS A 471 -10.39 0.82 18.62
N ASP A 472 -10.71 0.53 19.87
CA ASP A 472 -10.48 -0.74 20.53
C ASP A 472 -11.75 -1.60 20.72
N ASN A 473 -12.86 -1.22 20.07
CA ASN A 473 -14.06 -2.04 20.02
C ASN A 473 -14.04 -2.90 18.76
N SER A 474 -14.29 -4.19 18.91
CA SER A 474 -14.27 -5.14 17.81
C SER A 474 -15.25 -6.27 18.03
N ILE A 475 -15.74 -6.83 16.94
CA ILE A 475 -16.58 -8.02 16.96
C ILE A 475 -15.84 -9.13 16.23
N PHE A 476 -15.82 -10.31 16.83
CA PHE A 476 -15.24 -11.51 16.26
C PHE A 476 -16.22 -12.66 16.31
N ILE A 477 -16.12 -13.58 15.37
CA ILE A 477 -16.87 -14.83 15.38
C ILE A 477 -15.96 -15.92 15.93
N ILE A 478 -16.43 -16.58 16.99
CA ILE A 478 -15.80 -17.78 17.56
C ILE A 478 -16.26 -18.97 16.72
N VAL A 479 -15.30 -19.73 16.18
CA VAL A 479 -15.55 -20.98 15.45
C VAL A 479 -14.79 -22.07 16.18
N GLN A 480 -15.51 -22.89 16.99
CA GLN A 480 -14.91 -23.82 17.93
C GLN A 480 -15.30 -25.28 17.64
N SER A 481 -14.30 -26.14 17.57
CA SER A 481 -14.46 -27.60 17.59
C SER A 481 -14.04 -28.16 18.97
N LYS A 482 -14.06 -29.49 19.11
CA LYS A 482 -13.55 -30.16 20.34
C LYS A 482 -12.05 -29.96 20.54
N THR A 483 -11.29 -29.75 19.47
CA THR A 483 -9.83 -29.71 19.49
C THR A 483 -9.25 -28.34 19.19
N ARG A 484 -10.04 -27.42 18.59
CA ARG A 484 -9.51 -26.16 18.08
C ARG A 484 -10.54 -25.03 18.14
N THR A 485 -10.04 -23.84 18.49
CA THR A 485 -10.81 -22.60 18.48
C THR A 485 -10.19 -21.62 17.51
N TYR A 486 -11.02 -21.02 16.64
CA TYR A 486 -10.67 -19.94 15.74
C TYR A 486 -11.45 -18.68 16.11
N LEU A 487 -10.78 -17.55 16.01
CA LEU A 487 -11.40 -16.24 16.14
C LEU A 487 -11.36 -15.54 14.78
N MET A 488 -12.52 -15.31 14.17
CA MET A 488 -12.62 -14.72 12.83
C MET A 488 -13.11 -13.28 12.94
N PRO A 489 -12.51 -12.32 12.18
CA PRO A 489 -12.91 -10.92 12.29
C PRO A 489 -14.30 -10.71 11.70
N ALA A 490 -15.11 -9.88 12.37
CA ALA A 490 -16.32 -9.33 11.79
C ALA A 490 -16.03 -7.94 11.23
N GLN A 491 -16.45 -7.70 9.99
CA GLN A 491 -16.24 -6.44 9.28
C GLN A 491 -17.32 -5.44 9.67
N LEU A 492 -16.93 -4.25 10.06
CA LEU A 492 -17.81 -3.13 10.27
C LEU A 492 -18.20 -2.50 8.92
N MET A 493 -19.42 -1.99 8.84
CA MET A 493 -19.96 -1.33 7.66
C MET A 493 -20.09 0.17 7.92
N ASN A 494 -19.81 0.99 6.92
CA ASN A 494 -20.05 2.42 6.98
C ASN A 494 -21.29 2.82 6.17
N TYR A 495 -21.93 3.92 6.56
CA TYR A 495 -22.96 4.54 5.72
C TYR A 495 -22.38 5.05 4.41
N PRO A 496 -23.15 5.05 3.29
CA PRO A 496 -22.82 5.87 2.14
C PRO A 496 -22.70 7.35 2.55
N LEU A 497 -21.85 8.12 1.86
CA LEU A 497 -21.54 9.50 2.23
C LEU A 497 -22.80 10.37 2.39
N ASN A 498 -23.77 10.26 1.47
CA ASN A 498 -25.03 10.99 1.53
C ASN A 498 -25.87 10.66 2.80
N ALA A 499 -25.89 9.41 3.21
CA ALA A 499 -26.57 8.99 4.43
C ALA A 499 -25.82 9.44 5.68
N SER A 500 -24.49 9.38 5.65
CA SER A 500 -23.64 9.87 6.74
C SER A 500 -23.79 11.37 6.96
N LEU A 501 -23.83 12.17 5.90
CA LEU A 501 -24.08 13.62 5.99
C LEU A 501 -25.46 13.97 6.56
N ARG A 502 -26.48 13.12 6.31
CA ARG A 502 -27.83 13.32 6.87
C ARG A 502 -27.94 12.91 8.34
N THR A 503 -27.25 11.83 8.73
CA THR A 503 -27.39 11.24 10.07
C THR A 503 -26.31 11.69 11.05
N GLY A 504 -25.22 12.30 10.58
CA GLY A 504 -24.02 12.60 11.36
C GLY A 504 -23.26 11.35 11.82
N LYS A 505 -23.61 10.15 11.29
CA LYS A 505 -23.00 8.87 11.69
C LYS A 505 -22.17 8.30 10.55
N TYR A 506 -20.97 7.82 10.87
CA TYR A 506 -20.11 7.10 9.92
C TYR A 506 -20.46 5.61 9.85
N TRP A 507 -20.61 4.95 11.00
CA TRP A 507 -20.83 3.51 11.10
C TRP A 507 -22.31 3.14 11.04
N GLN A 508 -22.62 2.10 10.26
CA GLN A 508 -23.91 1.41 10.31
C GLN A 508 -23.98 0.51 11.53
N ASN A 509 -25.18 0.19 11.97
CA ASN A 509 -25.39 -0.85 12.94
C ASN A 509 -25.04 -2.23 12.36
N GLY A 510 -24.55 -3.12 13.24
CA GLY A 510 -24.26 -4.50 12.90
C GLY A 510 -22.88 -4.76 12.31
N PHE A 511 -22.74 -5.95 11.74
CA PHE A 511 -21.49 -6.44 11.18
C PHE A 511 -21.74 -7.48 10.09
N VAL A 512 -20.68 -7.75 9.30
CA VAL A 512 -20.62 -8.84 8.32
C VAL A 512 -19.38 -9.68 8.61
N SER A 513 -19.51 -11.01 8.64
CA SER A 513 -18.36 -11.91 8.72
C SER A 513 -18.45 -13.00 7.64
N VAL A 514 -17.38 -13.22 6.92
CA VAL A 514 -17.25 -14.26 5.91
C VAL A 514 -16.37 -15.36 6.49
N LEU A 515 -16.96 -16.54 6.67
CA LEU A 515 -16.26 -17.73 7.12
C LEU A 515 -15.99 -18.61 5.89
N ASN A 516 -14.78 -18.53 5.35
CA ASN A 516 -14.41 -19.37 4.18
C ASN A 516 -14.09 -20.78 4.64
N ASN A 517 -14.72 -21.77 4.02
CA ASN A 517 -14.47 -23.18 4.33
C ASN A 517 -12.99 -23.55 4.29
N ASN A 518 -12.25 -22.84 3.46
CA ASN A 518 -10.82 -23.01 3.27
C ASN A 518 -9.96 -22.62 4.49
N GLU A 519 -10.46 -21.93 5.46
CA GLU A 519 -9.71 -21.45 6.63
C GLU A 519 -9.79 -22.42 7.81
N PHE A 520 -10.62 -23.47 7.69
CA PHE A 520 -10.89 -24.43 8.75
C PHE A 520 -10.50 -25.85 8.36
N GLU A 521 -10.15 -26.66 9.34
CA GLU A 521 -10.02 -28.11 9.17
C GLU A 521 -11.40 -28.77 9.00
N ASN A 522 -11.42 -30.00 8.45
CA ASN A 522 -12.68 -30.75 8.38
C ASN A 522 -13.19 -31.05 9.78
N GLY A 523 -14.47 -30.81 10.01
CA GLY A 523 -15.08 -31.03 11.30
C GLY A 523 -16.39 -30.31 11.52
N LYS A 524 -16.98 -30.54 12.70
CA LYS A 524 -18.17 -29.84 13.17
C LYS A 524 -17.76 -28.78 14.18
N TYR A 525 -18.18 -27.53 13.95
CA TYR A 525 -17.85 -26.38 14.76
C TYR A 525 -19.12 -25.76 15.38
N ARG A 526 -19.01 -25.37 16.63
CA ARG A 526 -19.95 -24.47 17.29
C ARG A 526 -19.60 -23.06 16.91
N LEU A 527 -20.62 -22.19 16.79
CA LEU A 527 -20.43 -20.78 16.49
C LEU A 527 -20.76 -19.94 17.72
N GLY A 528 -19.95 -18.92 17.95
CA GLY A 528 -20.16 -17.90 18.96
C GLY A 528 -19.76 -16.51 18.45
N ILE A 529 -20.07 -15.48 19.22
CA ILE A 529 -19.67 -14.11 18.99
C ILE A 529 -18.87 -13.64 20.19
N TRP A 530 -17.72 -13.02 19.92
CA TRP A 530 -16.92 -12.30 20.90
C TRP A 530 -17.02 -10.81 20.64
N MET A 531 -17.52 -10.06 21.61
CA MET A 531 -17.61 -8.60 21.57
C MET A 531 -16.54 -8.02 22.47
N GLN A 532 -15.66 -7.22 21.90
CA GLN A 532 -14.62 -6.51 22.61
C GLN A 532 -15.02 -5.04 22.76
N GLU A 533 -15.05 -4.54 23.97
CA GLU A 533 -15.29 -3.13 24.31
C GLU A 533 -14.14 -2.60 25.17
N GLY A 534 -13.15 -1.98 24.52
CA GLY A 534 -11.91 -1.56 25.18
C GLY A 534 -11.15 -2.76 25.77
N LEU A 535 -11.00 -2.80 27.08
CA LEU A 535 -10.36 -3.90 27.82
C LEU A 535 -11.35 -4.99 28.29
N GLN A 536 -12.65 -4.84 28.03
CA GLN A 536 -13.66 -5.82 28.42
C GLN A 536 -14.07 -6.66 27.22
N GLY A 537 -14.23 -7.95 27.42
CA GLY A 537 -14.71 -8.88 26.40
C GLY A 537 -15.89 -9.69 26.90
N ARG A 538 -16.86 -9.95 26.01
CA ARG A 538 -18.05 -10.77 26.30
C ARG A 538 -18.26 -11.78 25.18
N GLY A 539 -18.40 -13.06 25.57
CA GLY A 539 -18.76 -14.14 24.66
C GLY A 539 -20.26 -14.40 24.64
N PHE A 540 -20.76 -14.76 23.47
CA PHE A 540 -22.13 -15.25 23.27
C PHE A 540 -22.09 -16.48 22.39
N TYR A 541 -22.99 -17.44 22.60
CA TYR A 541 -23.06 -18.56 21.70
C TYR A 541 -24.28 -18.49 20.78
N LEU A 542 -24.12 -19.02 19.59
CA LEU A 542 -25.17 -19.09 18.57
C LEU A 542 -25.80 -20.48 18.59
N ASN A 543 -27.14 -20.56 18.46
CA ASN A 543 -27.84 -21.81 18.22
C ASN A 543 -27.57 -22.37 16.81
N ASP A 544 -26.31 -22.30 16.38
CA ASP A 544 -25.90 -22.62 15.03
C ASP A 544 -24.55 -23.35 15.01
N SER A 545 -24.38 -24.20 14.02
CA SER A 545 -23.14 -24.94 13.81
C SER A 545 -22.66 -24.80 12.36
N LEU A 546 -21.35 -24.93 12.16
CA LEU A 546 -20.70 -24.97 10.87
C LEU A 546 -20.13 -26.38 10.69
N ILE A 547 -20.43 -27.01 9.57
CA ILE A 547 -19.85 -28.31 9.19
C ILE A 547 -18.96 -28.04 7.99
N ILE A 548 -17.68 -28.34 8.14
CA ILE A 548 -16.66 -28.27 7.10
C ILE A 548 -16.35 -29.68 6.64
N ASN A 549 -16.56 -29.92 5.36
CA ASN A 549 -16.21 -31.17 4.71
C ASN A 549 -15.61 -30.84 3.34
N ILE A 550 -14.28 -30.78 3.27
CA ILE A 550 -13.53 -30.46 2.06
C ILE A 550 -12.87 -31.76 1.57
N ALA A 551 -13.07 -32.07 0.29
CA ALA A 551 -12.59 -33.34 -0.33
C ALA A 551 -11.05 -33.49 -0.33
N TYR A 552 -10.32 -32.38 -0.20
CA TYR A 552 -8.86 -32.38 -0.14
C TYR A 552 -8.40 -31.83 1.20
N PRO A 553 -7.73 -32.64 2.05
CA PRO A 553 -7.12 -32.12 3.25
C PRO A 553 -6.10 -31.07 2.84
N LYS A 554 -6.28 -29.86 3.29
CA LYS A 554 -5.26 -28.83 3.16
C LYS A 554 -3.99 -29.31 3.84
N SER A 555 -2.86 -29.19 3.14
CA SER A 555 -1.59 -29.10 3.84
C SER A 555 -1.76 -27.99 4.90
N ALA A 556 -1.36 -28.26 6.13
CA ALA A 556 -1.51 -27.38 7.30
C ALA A 556 -0.74 -26.03 7.19
N LYS A 557 -0.61 -25.49 6.00
CA LYS A 557 -0.15 -24.13 5.73
C LYS A 557 -1.34 -23.17 5.86
N THR A 558 -1.83 -23.04 7.07
CA THR A 558 -2.64 -21.88 7.40
C THR A 558 -1.77 -20.65 7.24
N ASN A 559 -2.18 -19.74 6.38
CA ASN A 559 -1.50 -18.46 6.13
C ASN A 559 -1.78 -17.47 7.30
N TRP A 560 -1.50 -17.89 8.50
CA TRP A 560 -1.60 -17.05 9.69
C TRP A 560 -0.34 -16.22 9.86
#